data_1fbb76170fe1fdce898e40ea74b0796d
#
_entry.id   1fbb76170fe1fdce898e40ea74b0796d
#
_cell.length_a   1.000
_cell.length_b   1.000
_cell.length_c   1.000
_cell.angle_alpha   90.00
_cell.angle_beta   90.00
_cell.angle_gamma   90.00
#
_symmetry.space_group_name_H-M   'P 1'
#
loop_
_entity.id
_entity.type
_entity.pdbx_description
1 polymer ?
#
loop_
_entity_poly.entity_id
_entity_poly.type
_entity_poly.pdbx_seq_one_letter_code
_entity_poly.pdbx_strand_id
1 'polypeptide(L)'
;YAHLTPELVSGDSYATVIGSQFKWIDSGVEYTATYTGTPIDVPVSALSTLQFLAPENVSGTFKIKVEAYTVDYDDDNEETGTPATAVSGEAWLEDIIIAPVADGINTLSLNGRAIGLEDTLIPLSITPRSSDPSETFNITISDIPAGAKIIYGGVEQTITNGSVTISNFSTSTPLTITPPFNSNVNFTLSVTATATDGSVTSASSSPLSIPVTVY
;
A
#
# COMPACT_ATOMS: atom_id res chain seq x y z
N TYR A 1 15.08 26.61 18.54
CA TYR A 1 14.43 25.70 17.58
C TYR A 1 14.84 24.27 17.86
N ALA A 2 14.05 23.33 17.36
CA ALA A 2 14.35 21.91 17.31
C ALA A 2 14.40 21.47 15.85
N HIS A 3 15.48 20.77 15.46
CA HIS A 3 15.58 20.03 14.20
C HIS A 3 14.96 18.67 14.36
N LEU A 4 13.98 18.33 13.53
CA LEU A 4 13.30 17.06 13.52
C LEU A 4 13.68 16.27 12.27
N THR A 5 14.15 15.05 12.48
CA THR A 5 14.52 14.13 11.39
C THR A 5 13.82 12.79 11.62
N PRO A 6 12.83 12.40 10.81
CA PRO A 6 12.20 11.10 10.91
C PRO A 6 13.10 10.02 10.33
N GLU A 7 13.09 8.83 10.97
CA GLU A 7 13.76 7.62 10.50
C GLU A 7 12.82 6.44 10.55
N LEU A 8 12.93 5.53 9.57
CA LEU A 8 12.20 4.29 9.54
C LEU A 8 13.02 3.20 10.24
N VAL A 9 12.43 2.55 11.23
CA VAL A 9 13.04 1.41 11.95
C VAL A 9 12.68 0.10 11.25
N SER A 10 11.41 -0.05 10.88
CA SER A 10 10.89 -1.20 10.12
C SER A 10 9.62 -0.80 9.39
N GLY A 11 9.34 -1.43 8.25
CA GLY A 11 8.15 -1.17 7.45
C GLY A 11 8.03 -2.14 6.29
N ASP A 12 7.07 -1.92 5.41
CA ASP A 12 6.90 -2.67 4.17
C ASP A 12 8.01 -2.36 3.16
N SER A 13 8.01 -3.05 2.02
CA SER A 13 9.06 -2.92 0.99
C SER A 13 9.08 -1.56 0.27
N TYR A 14 8.04 -0.75 0.42
CA TYR A 14 7.89 0.58 -0.16
C TYR A 14 8.01 1.69 0.88
N ALA A 15 8.20 1.32 2.17
CA ALA A 15 8.23 2.28 3.26
C ALA A 15 9.37 3.30 3.08
N THR A 16 9.05 4.54 3.30
CA THR A 16 9.96 5.70 3.22
C THR A 16 9.64 6.70 4.31
N VAL A 17 10.58 7.55 4.65
CA VAL A 17 10.35 8.72 5.51
C VAL A 17 10.12 9.99 4.70
N ILE A 18 10.50 9.99 3.41
CA ILE A 18 10.28 11.14 2.53
C ILE A 18 8.77 11.29 2.31
N GLY A 19 8.29 12.52 2.49
CA GLY A 19 6.85 12.81 2.44
C GLY A 19 6.16 12.79 3.81
N SER A 20 6.85 12.35 4.89
CA SER A 20 6.33 12.54 6.25
C SER A 20 6.03 14.01 6.51
N GLN A 21 4.97 14.27 7.29
CA GLN A 21 4.60 15.63 7.66
C GLN A 21 4.69 15.83 9.17
N PHE A 22 5.10 17.03 9.55
CA PHE A 22 5.02 17.52 10.90
C PHE A 22 4.03 18.67 10.94
N LYS A 23 3.10 18.61 11.90
CA LYS A 23 2.15 19.70 12.17
C LYS A 23 2.33 20.20 13.58
N TRP A 24 2.24 21.51 13.78
CA TRP A 24 2.32 22.10 15.11
C TRP A 24 1.53 23.41 15.17
N ILE A 25 1.24 23.86 16.36
CA ILE A 25 0.61 25.16 16.62
C ILE A 25 1.65 26.06 17.31
N ASP A 26 1.94 27.19 16.72
CA ASP A 26 2.75 28.22 17.35
C ASP A 26 1.96 29.53 17.39
N SER A 27 1.89 30.13 18.58
CA SER A 27 1.15 31.39 18.81
C SER A 27 -0.31 31.38 18.29
N GLY A 28 -0.96 30.20 18.31
CA GLY A 28 -2.34 30.00 17.85
C GLY A 28 -2.48 29.80 16.34
N VAL A 29 -1.38 29.72 15.60
CA VAL A 29 -1.36 29.45 14.15
C VAL A 29 -0.88 28.00 13.91
N GLU A 30 -1.60 27.28 13.06
CA GLU A 30 -1.20 25.93 12.64
C GLU A 30 -0.18 26.01 11.50
N TYR A 31 0.89 25.25 11.63
CA TYR A 31 1.95 25.08 10.64
C TYR A 31 2.02 23.62 10.21
N THR A 32 2.40 23.40 8.96
CA THR A 32 2.69 22.07 8.40
C THR A 32 3.96 22.14 7.58
N ALA A 33 4.87 21.20 7.81
CA ALA A 33 6.07 21.03 6.99
C ALA A 33 6.21 19.57 6.55
N THR A 34 6.64 19.37 5.30
CA THR A 34 6.86 18.06 4.71
C THR A 34 8.36 17.75 4.70
N TYR A 35 8.73 16.57 5.19
CA TYR A 35 10.12 16.12 5.16
C TYR A 35 10.53 15.69 3.75
N THR A 36 11.57 16.35 3.23
CA THR A 36 12.12 16.14 1.89
C THR A 36 13.56 15.61 1.90
N GLY A 37 14.05 15.21 3.08
CA GLY A 37 15.42 14.75 3.29
C GLY A 37 16.30 15.75 4.08
N THR A 38 15.75 16.91 4.43
CA THR A 38 16.39 17.91 5.30
C THR A 38 15.62 18.03 6.62
N PRO A 39 16.29 18.21 7.77
CA PRO A 39 15.62 18.40 9.05
C PRO A 39 14.57 19.52 9.01
N ILE A 40 13.50 19.34 9.76
CA ILE A 40 12.43 20.33 9.86
C ILE A 40 12.59 21.11 11.17
N ASP A 41 12.57 22.45 11.05
CA ASP A 41 12.72 23.37 12.17
C ASP A 41 11.36 23.65 12.81
N VAL A 42 11.26 23.35 14.11
CA VAL A 42 10.08 23.63 14.90
C VAL A 42 10.45 24.48 16.12
N PRO A 43 9.72 25.56 16.43
CA PRO A 43 9.92 26.30 17.66
C PRO A 43 9.81 25.40 18.88
N VAL A 44 10.74 25.52 19.84
CA VAL A 44 10.70 24.68 21.06
C VAL A 44 9.39 24.88 21.84
N SER A 45 8.83 26.09 21.82
CA SER A 45 7.52 26.42 22.41
C SER A 45 6.36 25.62 21.83
N ALA A 46 6.48 25.19 20.57
CA ALA A 46 5.45 24.48 19.82
C ALA A 46 5.55 22.94 19.90
N LEU A 47 6.62 22.40 20.49
CA LEU A 47 6.83 20.94 20.57
C LEU A 47 5.70 20.20 21.31
N SER A 48 5.02 20.87 22.25
CA SER A 48 3.89 20.27 22.98
C SER A 48 2.65 20.02 22.11
N THR A 49 2.56 20.64 20.95
CA THR A 49 1.47 20.50 19.97
C THR A 49 1.89 19.72 18.74
N LEU A 50 3.13 19.23 18.70
CA LEU A 50 3.70 18.55 17.56
C LEU A 50 2.95 17.26 17.25
N GLN A 51 2.62 17.06 15.98
CA GLN A 51 2.03 15.85 15.43
C GLN A 51 2.92 15.35 14.28
N PHE A 52 3.05 14.03 14.18
CA PHE A 52 3.72 13.36 13.08
C PHE A 52 2.70 12.61 12.23
N LEU A 53 2.79 12.76 10.91
CA LEU A 53 2.04 12.01 9.93
C LEU A 53 3.04 11.27 9.05
N ALA A 54 2.91 9.94 8.99
CA ALA A 54 3.67 9.14 8.03
C ALA A 54 3.29 9.51 6.58
N PRO A 55 4.14 9.19 5.60
CA PRO A 55 3.75 9.30 4.20
C PRO A 55 2.51 8.45 3.90
N GLU A 56 1.78 8.84 2.87
CA GLU A 56 0.61 8.08 2.40
C GLU A 56 1.00 6.65 2.02
N ASN A 57 0.16 5.68 2.35
CA ASN A 57 0.35 4.25 2.08
C ASN A 57 1.64 3.66 2.68
N VAL A 58 2.08 4.18 3.82
CA VAL A 58 3.27 3.68 4.52
C VAL A 58 2.90 3.25 5.93
N SER A 59 3.12 1.98 6.23
CA SER A 59 3.01 1.41 7.57
C SER A 59 4.40 1.01 8.11
N GLY A 60 4.51 0.90 9.43
CA GLY A 60 5.76 0.50 10.06
C GLY A 60 6.05 1.18 11.39
N THR A 61 7.27 1.03 11.86
CA THR A 61 7.77 1.66 13.08
C THR A 61 8.75 2.77 12.70
N PHE A 62 8.46 3.96 13.19
CA PHE A 62 9.25 5.16 12.98
C PHE A 62 9.89 5.63 14.30
N LYS A 63 10.94 6.39 14.17
CA LYS A 63 11.51 7.20 15.24
C LYS A 63 11.83 8.60 14.72
N ILE A 64 11.89 9.58 15.61
CA ILE A 64 12.22 10.95 15.24
C ILE A 64 13.42 11.38 16.06
N LYS A 65 14.50 11.74 15.36
CA LYS A 65 15.63 12.41 15.97
C LYS A 65 15.27 13.87 16.25
N VAL A 66 15.58 14.33 17.44
CA VAL A 66 15.34 15.68 17.90
C VAL A 66 16.67 16.29 18.36
N GLU A 67 17.09 17.37 17.72
CA GLU A 67 18.27 18.14 18.09
C GLU A 67 17.84 19.58 18.36
N ALA A 68 18.03 20.08 19.57
CA ALA A 68 17.78 21.48 19.86
C ALA A 68 18.98 22.35 19.46
N TYR A 69 18.70 23.49 18.90
CA TYR A 69 19.74 24.48 18.61
C TYR A 69 19.35 25.89 19.04
N THR A 70 20.34 26.65 19.42
CA THR A 70 20.23 28.06 19.73
C THR A 70 21.01 28.87 18.69
N VAL A 71 20.47 30.02 18.37
CA VAL A 71 21.11 30.99 17.49
C VAL A 71 21.40 32.23 18.35
N ASP A 72 22.67 32.62 18.41
CA ASP A 72 23.08 33.83 19.07
C ASP A 72 23.30 34.92 18.00
N TYR A 73 22.58 36.03 18.14
CA TYR A 73 22.73 37.20 17.28
C TYR A 73 23.59 38.21 18.03
N ASP A 74 24.59 38.77 17.38
CA ASP A 74 25.37 39.86 17.94
C ASP A 74 24.50 41.03 18.43
N ASP A 75 24.88 41.64 19.55
CA ASP A 75 24.13 42.70 20.22
C ASP A 75 23.83 43.94 19.33
N ASP A 76 24.48 44.06 18.19
CA ASP A 76 24.39 45.24 17.31
C ASP A 76 23.22 45.21 16.34
N ASN A 77 22.39 44.11 16.33
CA ASN A 77 21.22 43.92 15.47
C ASN A 77 21.50 44.21 13.97
N GLU A 78 22.75 44.09 13.53
CA GLU A 78 23.14 44.17 12.13
C GLU A 78 23.26 42.76 11.55
N GLU A 79 22.42 42.43 10.56
CA GLU A 79 22.37 41.14 9.84
C GLU A 79 23.63 40.80 9.02
N THR A 80 24.80 41.29 9.41
CA THR A 80 26.05 41.18 8.63
C THR A 80 26.97 40.05 9.10
N GLY A 81 26.67 39.38 10.22
CA GLY A 81 27.43 38.24 10.75
C GLY A 81 26.71 36.89 10.55
N THR A 82 27.48 35.80 10.39
CA THR A 82 26.93 34.43 10.48
C THR A 82 26.59 34.19 11.95
N PRO A 83 25.30 33.94 12.32
CA PRO A 83 24.95 33.72 13.73
C PRO A 83 25.69 32.49 14.27
N ALA A 84 26.19 32.63 15.52
CA ALA A 84 26.76 31.48 16.22
C ALA A 84 25.65 30.49 16.56
N THR A 85 25.79 29.22 16.14
CA THR A 85 24.85 28.17 16.45
C THR A 85 25.46 27.16 17.38
N ALA A 86 24.74 26.79 18.44
CA ALA A 86 25.08 25.66 19.30
C ALA A 86 23.97 24.58 19.20
N VAL A 87 24.38 23.34 18.99
CA VAL A 87 23.49 22.18 18.85
C VAL A 87 23.59 21.34 20.10
N SER A 88 22.46 20.88 20.64
CA SER A 88 22.41 19.91 21.74
C SER A 88 22.85 18.53 21.29
N GLY A 89 23.03 17.61 22.25
CA GLY A 89 23.05 16.18 21.95
C GLY A 89 21.72 15.72 21.35
N GLU A 90 21.78 14.57 20.67
CA GLU A 90 20.61 13.92 20.05
C GLU A 90 19.66 13.35 21.10
N ALA A 91 18.36 13.56 20.91
CA ALA A 91 17.29 12.86 21.61
C ALA A 91 16.41 12.15 20.57
N TRP A 92 15.74 11.07 20.99
CA TRP A 92 14.91 10.26 20.11
C TRP A 92 13.49 10.13 20.68
N LEU A 93 12.51 10.33 19.82
CA LEU A 93 11.15 9.82 20.03
C LEU A 93 11.09 8.47 19.32
N GLU A 94 11.00 7.41 20.10
CA GLU A 94 11.04 6.03 19.58
C GLU A 94 9.65 5.40 19.57
N ASP A 95 9.53 4.26 18.87
CA ASP A 95 8.32 3.43 18.84
C ASP A 95 7.04 4.13 18.34
N ILE A 96 7.17 4.97 17.31
CA ILE A 96 6.02 5.52 16.62
C ILE A 96 5.50 4.47 15.64
N ILE A 97 4.43 3.76 16.03
CA ILE A 97 3.87 2.67 15.25
C ILE A 97 2.73 3.19 14.38
N ILE A 98 2.86 3.04 13.06
CA ILE A 98 1.82 3.29 12.07
C ILE A 98 1.29 1.95 11.60
N ALA A 99 0.04 1.65 11.95
CA ALA A 99 -0.59 0.39 11.60
C ALA A 99 -0.90 0.32 10.09
N PRO A 100 -0.80 -0.88 9.46
CA PRO A 100 -1.23 -1.06 8.08
C PRO A 100 -2.74 -0.89 7.94
N VAL A 101 -3.17 -0.40 6.78
CA VAL A 101 -4.58 -0.26 6.40
C VAL A 101 -4.74 -0.78 4.98
N ALA A 102 -5.56 -1.81 4.79
CA ALA A 102 -5.84 -2.30 3.44
C ALA A 102 -6.87 -1.39 2.75
N ASP A 103 -6.44 -0.67 1.70
CA ASP A 103 -7.23 0.33 0.97
C ASP A 103 -8.35 -0.27 0.12
N GLY A 104 -8.18 -1.52 -0.30
CA GLY A 104 -9.15 -2.25 -1.11
C GLY A 104 -8.88 -2.20 -2.60
N ILE A 105 -9.82 -2.76 -3.34
CA ILE A 105 -9.69 -2.89 -4.80
C ILE A 105 -10.34 -1.70 -5.50
N ASN A 106 -9.52 -0.84 -6.12
CA ASN A 106 -9.99 0.30 -6.90
C ASN A 106 -10.58 -0.13 -8.24
N THR A 107 -9.93 -1.10 -8.90
CA THR A 107 -10.42 -1.69 -10.15
C THR A 107 -10.12 -3.18 -10.21
N LEU A 108 -11.08 -3.93 -10.76
CA LEU A 108 -10.93 -5.33 -11.13
C LEU A 108 -11.37 -5.47 -12.58
N SER A 109 -10.48 -5.94 -13.45
CA SER A 109 -10.75 -6.01 -14.89
C SER A 109 -10.28 -7.31 -15.51
N LEU A 110 -10.93 -7.69 -16.63
CA LEU A 110 -10.45 -8.74 -17.54
C LEU A 110 -9.77 -8.07 -18.73
N ASN A 111 -8.51 -8.42 -18.99
CA ASN A 111 -7.79 -7.98 -20.17
C ASN A 111 -7.96 -9.01 -21.30
N GLY A 112 -8.69 -8.62 -22.35
CA GLY A 112 -9.00 -9.51 -23.47
C GLY A 112 -10.30 -10.28 -23.28
N ARG A 113 -10.38 -11.47 -23.90
CA ARG A 113 -11.56 -12.34 -23.88
C ARG A 113 -11.18 -13.74 -23.40
N ALA A 114 -12.04 -14.36 -22.61
CA ALA A 114 -11.93 -15.76 -22.24
C ALA A 114 -12.58 -16.63 -23.33
N ILE A 115 -11.80 -16.98 -24.37
CA ILE A 115 -12.27 -17.74 -25.54
C ILE A 115 -11.29 -18.87 -25.84
N GLY A 116 -11.78 -20.06 -26.11
CA GLY A 116 -10.97 -21.21 -26.53
C GLY A 116 -11.78 -22.39 -27.04
N LEU A 117 -11.08 -23.48 -27.30
CA LEU A 117 -11.69 -24.76 -27.71
C LEU A 117 -12.02 -25.58 -26.45
N GLU A 118 -12.96 -26.52 -26.58
CA GLU A 118 -13.17 -27.56 -25.56
C GLU A 118 -11.87 -28.31 -25.25
N ASP A 119 -11.75 -28.81 -24.04
CA ASP A 119 -10.58 -29.56 -23.53
C ASP A 119 -9.23 -28.83 -23.58
N THR A 120 -9.21 -27.52 -23.84
CA THR A 120 -7.99 -26.69 -23.87
C THR A 120 -7.93 -25.65 -22.75
N LEU A 121 -6.74 -25.12 -22.51
CA LEU A 121 -6.51 -24.04 -21.54
C LEU A 121 -6.98 -22.70 -22.12
N ILE A 122 -7.96 -22.07 -21.48
CA ILE A 122 -8.46 -20.74 -21.83
C ILE A 122 -7.89 -19.72 -20.87
N PRO A 123 -7.15 -18.70 -21.33
CA PRO A 123 -6.56 -17.69 -20.46
C PRO A 123 -7.60 -16.81 -19.75
N LEU A 124 -7.36 -16.52 -18.48
CA LEU A 124 -8.11 -15.55 -17.68
C LEU A 124 -7.17 -14.43 -17.23
N SER A 125 -7.04 -13.38 -18.06
CA SER A 125 -6.14 -12.25 -17.79
C SER A 125 -6.80 -11.25 -16.85
N ILE A 126 -6.89 -11.58 -15.57
CA ILE A 126 -7.52 -10.74 -14.52
C ILE A 126 -6.49 -9.78 -13.97
N THR A 127 -6.87 -8.52 -13.78
CA THR A 127 -6.01 -7.49 -13.20
C THR A 127 -6.76 -6.75 -12.09
N PRO A 128 -6.44 -7.04 -10.81
CA PRO A 128 -6.81 -6.21 -9.68
C PRO A 128 -5.85 -5.01 -9.57
N ARG A 129 -6.34 -3.89 -9.04
CA ARG A 129 -5.53 -2.72 -8.69
C ARG A 129 -6.04 -2.08 -7.40
N SER A 130 -5.12 -1.64 -6.58
CA SER A 130 -5.36 -0.76 -5.43
C SER A 130 -4.55 0.54 -5.57
N SER A 131 -4.76 1.48 -4.66
CA SER A 131 -3.97 2.72 -4.55
C SER A 131 -2.63 2.50 -3.87
N ASP A 132 -2.54 1.47 -3.01
CA ASP A 132 -1.33 1.15 -2.28
C ASP A 132 -0.49 0.09 -3.01
N PRO A 133 0.77 0.42 -3.43
CA PRO A 133 1.65 -0.52 -4.11
C PRO A 133 2.20 -1.63 -3.21
N SER A 134 2.09 -1.51 -1.87
CA SER A 134 2.53 -2.54 -0.92
C SER A 134 1.53 -3.68 -0.77
N GLU A 135 0.27 -3.46 -1.20
CA GLU A 135 -0.78 -4.44 -1.07
C GLU A 135 -0.59 -5.67 -1.96
N THR A 136 -0.93 -6.82 -1.40
CA THR A 136 -1.06 -8.08 -2.11
C THR A 136 -2.53 -8.41 -2.37
N PHE A 137 -2.81 -9.22 -3.40
CA PHE A 137 -4.18 -9.50 -3.81
C PHE A 137 -4.55 -10.97 -3.60
N ASN A 138 -5.80 -11.20 -3.18
CA ASN A 138 -6.43 -12.52 -3.27
C ASN A 138 -7.58 -12.44 -4.25
N ILE A 139 -7.70 -13.43 -5.14
CA ILE A 139 -8.76 -13.53 -6.15
C ILE A 139 -9.64 -14.72 -5.82
N THR A 140 -10.95 -14.50 -5.74
CA THR A 140 -11.94 -15.57 -5.62
C THR A 140 -12.72 -15.68 -6.93
N ILE A 141 -12.68 -16.85 -7.54
CA ILE A 141 -13.43 -17.21 -8.75
C ILE A 141 -14.56 -18.14 -8.33
N SER A 142 -15.78 -17.81 -8.69
CA SER A 142 -17.00 -18.57 -8.41
C SER A 142 -17.79 -18.83 -9.69
N ASP A 143 -18.91 -19.57 -9.55
CA ASP A 143 -19.73 -20.04 -10.66
C ASP A 143 -18.96 -20.94 -11.65
N ILE A 144 -17.96 -21.67 -11.12
CA ILE A 144 -17.16 -22.62 -11.91
C ILE A 144 -17.99 -23.85 -12.19
N PRO A 145 -18.20 -24.21 -13.48
CA PRO A 145 -18.97 -25.44 -13.85
C PRO A 145 -18.34 -26.69 -13.27
N ALA A 146 -19.20 -27.66 -12.90
CA ALA A 146 -18.72 -28.97 -12.46
C ALA A 146 -17.90 -29.65 -13.57
N GLY A 147 -16.71 -30.15 -13.22
CA GLY A 147 -15.76 -30.75 -14.16
C GLY A 147 -14.81 -29.78 -14.85
N ALA A 148 -15.02 -28.48 -14.74
CA ALA A 148 -14.01 -27.50 -15.16
C ALA A 148 -12.80 -27.46 -14.18
N LYS A 149 -11.64 -27.01 -14.66
CA LYS A 149 -10.40 -26.93 -13.87
C LYS A 149 -9.83 -25.52 -13.93
N ILE A 150 -9.41 -25.01 -12.79
CA ILE A 150 -8.64 -23.74 -12.68
C ILE A 150 -7.17 -24.11 -12.48
N ILE A 151 -6.29 -23.50 -13.29
CA ILE A 151 -4.85 -23.73 -13.23
C ILE A 151 -4.16 -22.37 -13.04
N TYR A 152 -3.38 -22.24 -11.98
CA TYR A 152 -2.61 -21.03 -11.67
C TYR A 152 -1.12 -21.39 -11.55
N GLY A 153 -0.27 -20.72 -12.34
CA GLY A 153 1.16 -21.03 -12.37
C GLY A 153 1.50 -22.46 -12.77
N GLY A 154 0.63 -23.12 -13.60
CA GLY A 154 0.78 -24.52 -13.98
C GLY A 154 0.27 -25.53 -12.95
N VAL A 155 -0.27 -25.08 -11.81
CA VAL A 155 -0.81 -25.95 -10.74
C VAL A 155 -2.34 -25.92 -10.75
N GLU A 156 -2.97 -27.09 -10.79
CA GLU A 156 -4.42 -27.22 -10.67
C GLU A 156 -4.87 -26.83 -9.27
N GLN A 157 -5.86 -25.94 -9.18
CA GLN A 157 -6.39 -25.42 -7.93
C GLN A 157 -7.59 -26.27 -7.47
N THR A 158 -7.73 -26.44 -6.16
CA THR A 158 -8.86 -27.19 -5.59
C THR A 158 -10.12 -26.33 -5.60
N ILE A 159 -11.12 -26.77 -6.39
CA ILE A 159 -12.44 -26.12 -6.47
C ILE A 159 -13.35 -26.75 -5.41
N THR A 160 -13.94 -25.92 -4.56
CA THR A 160 -14.90 -26.34 -3.53
C THR A 160 -16.24 -25.63 -3.77
N ASN A 161 -17.31 -26.38 -3.95
CA ASN A 161 -18.65 -25.83 -4.21
C ASN A 161 -18.69 -24.81 -5.37
N GLY A 162 -17.96 -25.10 -6.46
CA GLY A 162 -17.91 -24.24 -7.64
C GLY A 162 -17.11 -22.94 -7.43
N SER A 163 -16.26 -22.87 -6.41
CA SER A 163 -15.45 -21.70 -6.12
C SER A 163 -14.02 -22.07 -5.76
N VAL A 164 -13.08 -21.14 -6.02
CA VAL A 164 -11.67 -21.24 -5.64
C VAL A 164 -11.14 -19.87 -5.27
N THR A 165 -10.28 -19.81 -4.24
CA THR A 165 -9.55 -18.59 -3.87
C THR A 165 -8.06 -18.80 -4.12
N ILE A 166 -7.45 -17.87 -4.85
CA ILE A 166 -6.02 -17.83 -5.14
C ILE A 166 -5.44 -16.70 -4.27
N SER A 167 -4.64 -17.09 -3.27
CA SER A 167 -3.95 -16.14 -2.39
C SER A 167 -2.67 -15.64 -3.02
N ASN A 168 -2.24 -14.42 -2.66
CA ASN A 168 -1.05 -13.76 -3.19
C ASN A 168 -1.03 -13.79 -4.73
N PHE A 169 -2.16 -13.45 -5.33
CA PHE A 169 -2.32 -13.46 -6.78
C PHE A 169 -1.39 -12.46 -7.45
N SER A 170 -0.67 -12.91 -8.47
CA SER A 170 0.19 -12.07 -9.30
C SER A 170 -0.29 -12.08 -10.76
N THR A 171 -0.41 -10.92 -11.36
CA THR A 171 -0.78 -10.76 -12.77
C THR A 171 0.28 -11.29 -13.74
N SER A 172 1.52 -11.50 -13.29
CA SER A 172 2.60 -12.10 -14.07
C SER A 172 2.53 -13.63 -14.12
N THR A 173 1.73 -14.26 -13.22
CA THR A 173 1.56 -15.70 -13.16
C THR A 173 0.35 -16.11 -14.01
N PRO A 174 0.50 -17.03 -14.99
CA PRO A 174 -0.61 -17.45 -15.83
C PRO A 174 -1.76 -18.06 -15.05
N LEU A 175 -2.97 -17.57 -15.30
CA LEU A 175 -4.23 -18.13 -14.81
C LEU A 175 -5.04 -18.59 -15.99
N THR A 176 -5.50 -19.84 -15.96
CA THR A 176 -6.29 -20.44 -17.04
C THR A 176 -7.45 -21.28 -16.49
N ILE A 177 -8.47 -21.47 -17.31
CA ILE A 177 -9.54 -22.43 -17.07
C ILE A 177 -9.58 -23.46 -18.19
N THR A 178 -9.77 -24.75 -17.84
CA THR A 178 -10.17 -25.79 -18.78
C THR A 178 -11.66 -26.04 -18.61
N PRO A 179 -12.48 -25.96 -19.67
CA PRO A 179 -13.90 -26.30 -19.62
C PRO A 179 -14.14 -27.75 -19.16
N PRO A 180 -15.37 -28.12 -18.78
CA PRO A 180 -15.69 -29.52 -18.54
C PRO A 180 -15.40 -30.39 -19.78
N PHE A 181 -14.92 -31.61 -19.57
CA PHE A 181 -14.50 -32.54 -20.63
C PHE A 181 -15.57 -32.73 -21.70
N ASN A 182 -15.19 -32.64 -22.99
CA ASN A 182 -16.07 -32.71 -24.16
C ASN A 182 -17.28 -31.74 -24.09
N SER A 183 -17.13 -30.58 -23.56
CA SER A 183 -18.20 -29.58 -23.43
C SER A 183 -17.85 -28.28 -24.15
N ASN A 184 -18.63 -27.94 -25.15
CA ASN A 184 -18.58 -26.64 -25.86
C ASN A 184 -19.66 -25.66 -25.34
N VAL A 185 -20.17 -25.87 -24.13
CA VAL A 185 -21.18 -25.00 -23.52
C VAL A 185 -20.52 -23.76 -22.95
N ASN A 186 -20.97 -22.57 -23.38
CA ASN A 186 -20.55 -21.29 -22.82
C ASN A 186 -21.05 -21.16 -21.39
N PHE A 187 -20.25 -20.50 -20.55
CA PHE A 187 -20.60 -20.23 -19.16
C PHE A 187 -20.05 -18.85 -18.73
N THR A 188 -20.43 -18.41 -17.55
CA THR A 188 -19.96 -17.13 -16.99
C THR A 188 -19.38 -17.36 -15.60
N LEU A 189 -18.19 -16.86 -15.37
CA LEU A 189 -17.56 -16.83 -14.04
C LEU A 189 -17.86 -15.52 -13.33
N SER A 190 -17.93 -15.56 -12.02
CA SER A 190 -17.95 -14.39 -11.16
C SER A 190 -16.63 -14.28 -10.41
N VAL A 191 -15.98 -13.13 -10.46
CA VAL A 191 -14.67 -12.92 -9.84
C VAL A 191 -14.74 -11.75 -8.88
N THR A 192 -14.26 -11.95 -7.66
CA THR A 192 -14.02 -10.87 -6.68
C THR A 192 -12.57 -10.86 -6.27
N ALA A 193 -12.11 -9.73 -5.76
CA ALA A 193 -10.75 -9.58 -5.24
C ALA A 193 -10.78 -8.88 -3.88
N THR A 194 -9.78 -9.17 -3.05
CA THR A 194 -9.45 -8.43 -1.84
C THR A 194 -8.00 -8.00 -1.90
N ALA A 195 -7.69 -6.86 -1.31
CA ALA A 195 -6.33 -6.41 -1.05
C ALA A 195 -5.93 -6.74 0.38
N THR A 196 -4.64 -6.98 0.62
CA THR A 196 -4.10 -7.28 1.95
C THR A 196 -2.83 -6.46 2.15
N ASP A 197 -2.80 -5.66 3.22
CA ASP A 197 -1.63 -4.95 3.72
C ASP A 197 -1.23 -5.53 5.09
N GLY A 198 -0.03 -6.12 5.17
CA GLY A 198 0.41 -6.86 6.35
C GLY A 198 -0.58 -7.97 6.75
N SER A 199 -1.25 -7.81 7.89
CA SER A 199 -2.28 -8.75 8.41
C SER A 199 -3.71 -8.26 8.18
N VAL A 200 -3.89 -7.08 7.58
CA VAL A 200 -5.21 -6.46 7.36
C VAL A 200 -5.69 -6.78 5.95
N THR A 201 -6.93 -7.23 5.81
CA THR A 201 -7.55 -7.52 4.52
C THR A 201 -8.76 -6.61 4.31
N SER A 202 -8.87 -6.04 3.12
CA SER A 202 -9.97 -5.16 2.72
C SER A 202 -11.30 -5.93 2.55
N ALA A 203 -12.38 -5.19 2.41
CA ALA A 203 -13.63 -5.76 1.90
C ALA A 203 -13.43 -6.29 0.46
N SER A 204 -14.27 -7.25 0.07
CA SER A 204 -14.27 -7.75 -1.31
C SER A 204 -14.73 -6.68 -2.29
N SER A 205 -14.12 -6.66 -3.47
CA SER A 205 -14.57 -5.84 -4.60
C SER A 205 -15.99 -6.19 -5.03
N SER A 206 -16.61 -5.34 -5.84
CA SER A 206 -17.77 -5.72 -6.64
C SER A 206 -17.40 -6.88 -7.58
N PRO A 207 -18.33 -7.83 -7.82
CA PRO A 207 -18.06 -8.95 -8.72
C PRO A 207 -17.82 -8.51 -10.16
N LEU A 208 -16.77 -9.06 -10.78
CA LEU A 208 -16.52 -8.98 -12.21
C LEU A 208 -17.09 -10.22 -12.89
N SER A 209 -18.01 -10.03 -13.83
CA SER A 209 -18.60 -11.09 -14.64
C SER A 209 -17.69 -11.37 -15.85
N ILE A 210 -17.25 -12.62 -16.00
CA ILE A 210 -16.37 -13.08 -17.10
C ILE A 210 -17.09 -14.13 -17.94
N PRO A 211 -17.63 -13.76 -19.11
CA PRO A 211 -18.16 -14.74 -20.06
C PRO A 211 -17.01 -15.57 -20.66
N VAL A 212 -17.14 -16.87 -20.60
CA VAL A 212 -16.23 -17.85 -21.23
C VAL A 212 -16.92 -18.46 -22.43
N THR A 213 -16.31 -18.29 -23.61
CA THR A 213 -16.80 -18.85 -24.86
C THR A 213 -15.98 -20.06 -25.24
N VAL A 214 -16.68 -21.17 -25.45
CA VAL A 214 -16.09 -22.47 -25.79
C VAL A 214 -16.60 -22.93 -27.16
N TYR A 215 -15.69 -23.42 -28.03
CA TYR A 215 -15.99 -23.91 -29.37
C TYR A 215 -15.67 -25.38 -29.50
#